data_1461524e0e66969e32ddde72c2846300
#
_entry.id   1461524e0e66969e32ddde72c2846300
#
_cell.length_a   1.000
_cell.length_b   1.000
_cell.length_c   1.000
_cell.angle_alpha   90.00
_cell.angle_beta   90.00
_cell.angle_gamma   90.00
#
_symmetry.space_group_name_H-M   'P 1'
#
loop_
_entity.id
_entity.type
_entity.pdbx_description
1 polymer ?
#
loop_
_entity_poly.entity_id
_entity_poly.type
_entity_poly.pdbx_seq_one_letter_code
_entity_poly.pdbx_strand_id
1 'polypeptide(L)'
;MLARYLIVFIALSLFVATPASAEMRSFFAPTVDGTRVAACLGMDSDCGKPAADAYCRFAGYDRSVLFERESVSASRSLRTGQACKGSECTAFRQVKCFTHKDDFQGGQAQLRNLAAGNG
;
A
#
# COMPACT_ATOMS: atom_id res chain seq x y z
N MET A 1 -52.95 -11.76 2.41
CA MET A 1 -52.08 -12.38 3.40
C MET A 1 -50.72 -12.74 2.88
N LEU A 2 -50.60 -13.34 1.72
CA LEU A 2 -49.28 -13.67 1.12
C LEU A 2 -48.43 -12.44 0.77
N ALA A 3 -49.00 -11.33 0.38
CA ALA A 3 -48.30 -10.10 0.08
C ALA A 3 -47.60 -9.47 1.31
N ARG A 4 -48.15 -9.68 2.50
CA ARG A 4 -47.56 -9.20 3.75
C ARG A 4 -46.28 -9.96 4.14
N TYR A 5 -46.26 -11.26 3.85
CA TYR A 5 -45.07 -12.08 4.11
C TYR A 5 -43.97 -11.83 3.15
N LEU A 6 -44.31 -11.56 1.90
CA LEU A 6 -43.33 -11.19 0.86
C LEU A 6 -42.57 -9.90 1.17
N ILE A 7 -43.31 -8.91 1.72
CA ILE A 7 -42.69 -7.61 2.10
C ILE A 7 -41.72 -7.78 3.26
N VAL A 8 -42.05 -8.64 4.22
CA VAL A 8 -41.17 -8.92 5.36
C VAL A 8 -39.90 -9.67 4.91
N PHE A 9 -40.00 -10.58 3.96
CA PHE A 9 -38.86 -11.30 3.44
C PHE A 9 -37.94 -10.41 2.60
N ILE A 10 -38.48 -9.46 1.89
CA ILE A 10 -37.68 -8.51 1.08
C ILE A 10 -36.93 -7.53 1.99
N ALA A 11 -37.54 -7.12 3.10
CA ALA A 11 -36.91 -6.23 4.06
C ALA A 11 -35.73 -6.87 4.80
N LEU A 12 -35.75 -8.19 4.97
CA LEU A 12 -34.68 -8.91 5.67
C LEU A 12 -33.45 -9.18 4.82
N SER A 13 -33.57 -9.10 3.49
CA SER A 13 -32.45 -9.38 2.58
C SER A 13 -31.57 -8.17 2.29
N LEU A 14 -31.88 -7.01 2.84
CA LEU A 14 -31.14 -5.77 2.59
C LEU A 14 -30.04 -5.48 3.62
N PHE A 15 -29.83 -6.34 4.59
CA PHE A 15 -28.78 -6.21 5.60
C PHE A 15 -27.58 -7.11 5.34
N VAL A 16 -27.07 -7.11 4.11
CA VAL A 16 -25.73 -7.65 3.88
C VAL A 16 -24.76 -6.51 4.12
N ALA A 17 -24.34 -6.37 5.37
CA ALA A 17 -23.21 -5.53 5.69
C ALA A 17 -21.98 -6.13 5.01
N THR A 18 -21.43 -5.46 4.01
CA THR A 18 -20.14 -5.81 3.47
C THR A 18 -19.09 -5.52 4.56
N PRO A 19 -18.35 -6.53 5.03
CA PRO A 19 -17.31 -6.28 6.01
C PRO A 19 -16.25 -5.36 5.40
N ALA A 20 -15.87 -4.35 6.16
CA ALA A 20 -14.68 -3.56 5.86
C ALA A 20 -13.49 -4.51 5.73
N SER A 21 -12.85 -4.56 4.57
CA SER A 21 -11.74 -5.46 4.31
C SER A 21 -10.43 -4.69 4.17
N ALA A 22 -9.40 -5.19 4.86
CA ALA A 22 -8.04 -4.79 4.58
C ALA A 22 -7.63 -5.35 3.20
N GLU A 23 -6.87 -4.58 2.44
CA GLU A 23 -6.30 -5.03 1.18
C GLU A 23 -4.81 -5.25 1.34
N MET A 24 -4.33 -6.38 0.85
CA MET A 24 -2.91 -6.68 0.74
C MET A 24 -2.55 -6.93 -0.71
N ARG A 25 -1.43 -6.42 -1.13
CA ARG A 25 -0.89 -6.68 -2.46
C ARG A 25 0.61 -6.93 -2.39
N SER A 26 1.05 -7.96 -3.09
CA SER A 26 2.46 -8.27 -3.24
C SER A 26 2.99 -7.69 -4.54
N PHE A 27 4.11 -7.01 -4.46
CA PHE A 27 4.86 -6.50 -5.61
C PHE A 27 6.16 -7.28 -5.71
N PHE A 28 6.38 -7.92 -6.84
CA PHE A 28 7.59 -8.70 -7.10
C PHE A 28 8.55 -7.89 -7.96
N ALA A 29 9.81 -7.85 -7.51
CA ALA A 29 10.85 -7.07 -8.20
C ALA A 29 10.37 -5.65 -8.56
N PRO A 30 9.87 -4.87 -7.59
CA PRO A 30 9.27 -3.58 -7.89
C PRO A 30 10.26 -2.64 -8.58
N THR A 31 9.75 -1.93 -9.57
CA THR A 31 10.52 -0.95 -10.35
C THR A 31 9.82 0.41 -10.33
N VAL A 32 10.61 1.46 -10.45
CA VAL A 32 10.13 2.82 -10.72
C VAL A 32 10.94 3.35 -11.89
N ASP A 33 10.26 3.81 -12.93
CA ASP A 33 10.88 4.26 -14.19
C ASP A 33 11.82 3.20 -14.80
N GLY A 34 11.44 1.93 -14.69
CA GLY A 34 12.20 0.83 -15.27
C GLY A 34 13.40 0.37 -14.46
N THR A 35 13.68 1.00 -13.33
CA THR A 35 14.82 0.64 -12.46
C THR A 35 14.30 0.01 -11.16
N ARG A 36 15.00 -1.03 -10.70
CA ARG A 36 14.67 -1.71 -9.45
C ARG A 36 14.71 -0.74 -8.28
N VAL A 37 13.73 -0.86 -7.39
CA VAL A 37 13.65 -0.03 -6.18
C VAL A 37 14.70 -0.50 -5.19
N ALA A 38 15.59 0.41 -4.78
CA ALA A 38 16.62 0.12 -3.81
C ALA A 38 16.03 -0.22 -2.44
N ALA A 39 16.66 -1.16 -1.76
CA ALA A 39 16.26 -1.59 -0.43
C ALA A 39 16.59 -0.58 0.67
N CYS A 40 17.24 0.54 0.32
CA CYS A 40 17.58 1.63 1.24
C CYS A 40 17.10 2.96 0.66
N LEU A 41 16.64 3.85 1.53
CA LEU A 41 16.22 5.20 1.14
C LEU A 41 17.42 6.14 0.96
N GLY A 42 18.47 5.95 1.74
CA GLY A 42 19.74 6.65 1.59
C GLY A 42 20.86 5.72 1.16
N MET A 43 22.07 6.23 1.04
CA MET A 43 23.26 5.37 0.87
C MET A 43 23.52 4.66 2.20
N ASP A 44 23.29 3.36 2.23
CA ASP A 44 23.48 2.51 3.41
C ASP A 44 22.69 2.94 4.67
N SER A 45 21.64 3.74 4.48
CA SER A 45 20.77 4.20 5.57
C SER A 45 19.30 3.99 5.23
N ASP A 46 18.51 3.86 6.30
CA ASP A 46 17.05 3.63 6.19
C ASP A 46 16.74 2.43 5.28
N CYS A 47 17.41 1.32 5.55
CA CYS A 47 17.28 0.10 4.77
C CYS A 47 16.18 -0.80 5.34
N GLY A 48 15.61 -1.61 4.46
CA GLY A 48 14.58 -2.58 4.83
C GLY A 48 13.22 -1.93 5.01
N LYS A 49 12.64 -2.01 6.21
CA LYS A 49 11.27 -1.56 6.47
C LYS A 49 10.99 -0.10 6.09
N PRO A 50 11.82 0.88 6.42
CA PRO A 50 11.56 2.26 5.99
C PRO A 50 11.46 2.40 4.47
N ALA A 51 12.32 1.74 3.72
CA ALA A 51 12.28 1.77 2.26
C ALA A 51 11.08 1.01 1.70
N ALA A 52 10.74 -0.14 2.28
CA ALA A 52 9.56 -0.92 1.89
C ALA A 52 8.27 -0.14 2.16
N ASP A 53 8.16 0.50 3.32
CA ASP A 53 7.01 1.35 3.67
C ASP A 53 6.90 2.54 2.70
N ALA A 54 8.00 3.16 2.36
CA ALA A 54 8.02 4.26 1.39
C ALA A 54 7.52 3.80 0.02
N TYR A 55 7.94 2.61 -0.43
CA TYR A 55 7.45 2.04 -1.67
C TYR A 55 5.94 1.78 -1.60
N CYS A 56 5.45 1.20 -0.52
CA CYS A 56 4.02 0.95 -0.36
C CYS A 56 3.21 2.25 -0.41
N ARG A 57 3.66 3.31 0.25
CA ARG A 57 3.00 4.62 0.18
C ARG A 57 3.05 5.20 -1.23
N PHE A 58 4.16 5.06 -1.92
CA PHE A 58 4.27 5.45 -3.32
C PHE A 58 3.26 4.70 -4.21
N ALA A 59 3.04 3.42 -3.94
CA ALA A 59 2.10 2.57 -4.68
C ALA A 59 0.62 2.77 -4.25
N GLY A 60 0.35 3.65 -3.27
CA GLY A 60 -1.01 3.94 -2.80
C GLY A 60 -1.48 3.09 -1.63
N TYR A 61 -0.56 2.48 -0.90
CA TYR A 61 -0.84 1.66 0.28
C TYR A 61 -0.35 2.36 1.54
N ASP A 62 -0.68 1.82 2.72
CA ASP A 62 -0.32 2.45 3.99
C ASP A 62 1.11 2.10 4.42
N ARG A 63 1.47 0.83 4.32
CA ARG A 63 2.74 0.32 4.82
C ARG A 63 3.05 -1.05 4.24
N SER A 64 4.27 -1.50 4.46
CA SER A 64 4.66 -2.88 4.18
C SER A 64 4.37 -3.79 5.37
N VAL A 65 4.03 -5.03 5.09
CA VAL A 65 3.86 -6.09 6.09
C VAL A 65 4.89 -7.21 5.92
N LEU A 66 5.53 -7.25 4.77
CA LEU A 66 6.60 -8.19 4.46
C LEU A 66 7.46 -7.61 3.36
N PHE A 67 8.74 -7.85 3.43
CA PHE A 67 9.66 -7.51 2.35
C PHE A 67 10.82 -8.51 2.32
N GLU A 68 11.36 -8.69 1.13
CA GLU A 68 12.58 -9.47 0.90
C GLU A 68 13.53 -8.64 0.04
N ARG A 69 14.82 -8.74 0.34
CA ARG A 69 15.88 -8.05 -0.39
C ARG A 69 16.71 -9.03 -1.19
N GLU A 70 17.30 -8.54 -2.25
CA GLU A 70 18.28 -9.30 -3.03
C GLU A 70 19.36 -8.38 -3.59
N SER A 71 20.50 -8.97 -3.94
CA SER A 71 21.57 -8.25 -4.63
C SER A 71 21.21 -8.09 -6.10
N VAL A 72 21.46 -6.90 -6.61
CA VAL A 72 21.18 -6.53 -8.01
C VAL A 72 22.34 -5.72 -8.56
N SER A 73 22.43 -5.61 -9.88
CA SER A 73 23.47 -4.81 -10.55
C SER A 73 23.09 -3.34 -10.69
N ALA A 74 21.83 -2.99 -10.50
CA ALA A 74 21.35 -1.60 -10.58
C ALA A 74 20.10 -1.44 -9.75
N SER A 75 20.04 -0.35 -9.00
CA SER A 75 18.85 0.04 -8.23
C SER A 75 18.81 1.55 -8.07
N ARG A 76 17.67 2.06 -7.66
CA ARG A 76 17.48 3.50 -7.46
C ARG A 76 16.70 3.75 -6.18
N SER A 77 17.18 4.68 -5.38
CA SER A 77 16.50 5.12 -4.16
C SER A 77 15.22 5.88 -4.49
N LEU A 78 14.13 5.55 -3.82
CA LEU A 78 12.88 6.30 -3.94
C LEU A 78 12.98 7.72 -3.38
N ARG A 79 13.72 7.90 -2.30
CA ARG A 79 13.82 9.20 -1.63
C ARG A 79 14.68 10.18 -2.41
N THR A 80 15.85 9.75 -2.81
CA THR A 80 16.86 10.64 -3.39
C THR A 80 16.92 10.57 -4.90
N GLY A 81 16.37 9.53 -5.51
CA GLY A 81 16.54 9.24 -6.94
C GLY A 81 17.93 8.77 -7.30
N GLN A 82 18.82 8.60 -6.31
CA GLN A 82 20.19 8.21 -6.53
C GLN A 82 20.28 6.78 -7.07
N ALA A 83 21.01 6.62 -8.16
CA ALA A 83 21.24 5.32 -8.76
C ALA A 83 22.42 4.62 -8.11
N CYS A 84 22.28 3.32 -7.88
CA CYS A 84 23.35 2.42 -7.54
C CYS A 84 23.65 1.54 -8.76
N LYS A 85 24.92 1.36 -9.07
CA LYS A 85 25.36 0.45 -10.13
C LYS A 85 26.56 -0.34 -9.62
N GLY A 86 26.61 -1.62 -9.96
CA GLY A 86 27.71 -2.49 -9.59
C GLY A 86 27.26 -3.65 -8.71
N SER A 87 28.22 -4.33 -8.09
CA SER A 87 28.00 -5.59 -7.37
C SER A 87 27.42 -5.43 -5.96
N GLU A 88 27.38 -4.19 -5.43
CA GLU A 88 26.95 -3.93 -4.04
C GLU A 88 25.54 -3.33 -3.94
N CYS A 89 24.82 -3.27 -5.05
CA CYS A 89 23.47 -2.74 -5.04
C CYS A 89 22.50 -3.77 -4.46
N THR A 90 21.52 -3.27 -3.71
CA THR A 90 20.41 -4.09 -3.20
C THR A 90 19.10 -3.51 -3.68
N ALA A 91 18.13 -4.38 -3.89
CA ALA A 91 16.78 -4.03 -4.27
C ALA A 91 15.79 -4.95 -3.56
N PHE A 92 14.52 -4.58 -3.60
CA PHE A 92 13.48 -5.48 -3.11
C PHE A 92 13.19 -6.57 -4.14
N ARG A 93 13.25 -7.80 -3.69
CA ARG A 93 12.75 -8.95 -4.42
C ARG A 93 11.23 -9.01 -4.35
N GLN A 94 10.68 -8.71 -3.17
CA GLN A 94 9.25 -8.68 -2.90
C GLN A 94 8.95 -7.64 -1.84
N VAL A 95 7.86 -6.92 -2.03
CA VAL A 95 7.26 -6.07 -1.00
C VAL A 95 5.77 -6.37 -0.95
N LYS A 96 5.28 -6.73 0.22
CA LYS A 96 3.86 -6.91 0.46
C LYS A 96 3.32 -5.70 1.17
N CYS A 97 2.39 -5.01 0.51
CA CYS A 97 1.80 -3.79 1.01
C CYS A 97 0.40 -4.04 1.57
N PHE A 98 0.06 -3.23 2.55
CA PHE A 98 -1.20 -3.30 3.26
C PHE A 98 -1.88 -1.93 3.25
N THR A 99 -3.18 -1.92 3.05
CA THR A 99 -4.00 -0.72 3.23
C THR A 99 -5.33 -1.09 3.87
N HIS A 100 -5.87 -0.17 4.64
CA HIS A 100 -7.24 -0.28 5.15
C HIS A 100 -8.21 0.23 4.10
N LYS A 101 -9.09 -0.65 3.61
CA LYS A 101 -10.15 -0.21 2.69
C LYS A 101 -11.16 0.71 3.35
N ASP A 102 -11.22 0.73 4.65
CA ASP A 102 -11.98 1.72 5.41
C ASP A 102 -11.53 3.14 5.11
N ASP A 103 -10.37 3.32 4.55
CA ASP A 103 -9.87 4.62 4.15
C ASP A 103 -10.65 5.24 3.01
N PHE A 104 -11.49 4.48 2.32
CA PHE A 104 -12.49 5.12 1.47
C PHE A 104 -13.50 5.92 2.30
N GLN A 105 -13.88 5.43 3.45
CA GLN A 105 -14.65 6.20 4.42
C GLN A 105 -13.76 7.11 5.25
N GLY A 106 -12.53 6.68 5.54
CA GLY A 106 -11.51 7.48 6.17
C GLY A 106 -10.99 8.60 5.27
N GLY A 107 -10.94 8.41 3.97
CA GLY A 107 -10.63 9.45 3.00
C GLY A 107 -11.63 10.60 3.08
N GLN A 108 -12.91 10.31 3.28
CA GLN A 108 -13.91 11.34 3.53
C GLN A 108 -13.74 12.01 4.89
N ALA A 109 -13.30 11.27 5.90
CA ALA A 109 -12.99 11.84 7.20
C ALA A 109 -11.75 12.74 7.14
N GLN A 110 -10.73 12.36 6.40
CA GLN A 110 -9.57 13.19 6.13
C GLN A 110 -9.91 14.44 5.36
N LEU A 111 -10.73 14.33 4.32
CA LEU A 111 -11.20 15.49 3.58
C LEU A 111 -12.01 16.44 4.47
N ARG A 112 -12.80 15.91 5.39
CA ARG A 112 -13.52 16.71 6.37
C ARG A 112 -12.57 17.42 7.34
N ASN A 113 -11.51 16.74 7.76
CA ASN A 113 -10.50 17.34 8.63
C ASN A 113 -9.73 18.45 7.92
N LEU A 114 -9.43 18.26 6.65
CA LEU A 114 -8.82 19.30 5.82
C LEU A 114 -9.79 20.48 5.62
N ALA A 115 -11.06 20.20 5.38
CA ALA A 115 -12.08 21.23 5.24
C ALA A 115 -12.36 21.96 6.55
N ALA A 116 -12.09 21.35 7.71
CA ALA A 116 -12.22 21.97 9.02
C ALA A 116 -11.02 22.85 9.41
N GLY A 117 -10.13 23.15 8.48
CA GLY A 117 -9.02 24.08 8.69
C GLY A 117 -7.78 23.47 9.35
N ASN A 118 -7.68 22.15 9.34
CA ASN A 118 -6.50 21.43 9.82
C ASN A 118 -5.49 21.14 8.70
N GLY A 119 -5.68 21.85 7.63
CA GLY A 119 -4.75 21.76 6.51
C GLY A 119 -3.45 22.45 6.80
#